data_6c48401034538434e78ee7bf0dc07164
#
_entry.id   6c48401034538434e78ee7bf0dc07164
#
_cell.length_a   1.000
_cell.length_b   1.000
_cell.length_c   1.000
_cell.angle_alpha   90.00
_cell.angle_beta   90.00
_cell.angle_gamma   90.00
#
_symmetry.space_group_name_H-M   'P 1'
#
loop_
_entity.id
_entity.type
_entity.pdbx_description
1 polymer ?
#
loop_
_entity_poly.entity_id
_entity_poly.type
_entity_poly.pdbx_seq_one_letter_code
_entity_poly.pdbx_strand_id
1 'polypeptide(L)'
;CLPMAANYALDVYARLKTLPGRRTLAALTLAVFFLSAGFTVAREVVSDYAAYSPADIAVADFVKANTPEHSVFVTGNQHLNPVASLAGRSIVCGSDLYLYYHGFNTTPRKLAVQAFYEDPQKHLDLLWRYQVQYIYLSPSEWNLYNVRGDELRALFPTVYESANGSYLILSVPPTYRAVPKGQQADVPVQGQAPTATPDPALNPASGG
;
A
#
# COMPACT_ATOMS: atom_id res chain seq x y z
N CYS A 1 -5.70 25.01 -12.12
CA CYS A 1 -6.64 25.69 -11.16
C CYS A 1 -6.05 26.97 -10.56
N LEU A 2 -4.75 27.05 -10.19
CA LEU A 2 -4.13 28.25 -9.58
C LEU A 2 -4.25 29.52 -10.44
N PRO A 3 -3.98 29.53 -11.77
CA PRO A 3 -4.12 30.71 -12.60
C PRO A 3 -5.55 31.26 -12.68
N MET A 4 -6.55 30.38 -12.70
CA MET A 4 -7.96 30.79 -12.71
C MET A 4 -8.38 31.43 -11.40
N ALA A 5 -7.95 30.86 -10.25
CA ALA A 5 -8.22 31.41 -8.94
C ALA A 5 -7.56 32.81 -8.75
N ALA A 6 -6.31 32.97 -9.24
CA ALA A 6 -5.61 34.25 -9.20
C ALA A 6 -6.30 35.31 -10.05
N ASN A 7 -6.72 34.98 -11.27
CA ASN A 7 -7.46 35.90 -12.13
C ASN A 7 -8.81 36.28 -11.53
N TYR A 8 -9.54 35.33 -10.96
CA TYR A 8 -10.80 35.60 -10.27
C TYR A 8 -10.60 36.54 -9.06
N ALA A 9 -9.56 36.28 -8.27
CA ALA A 9 -9.23 37.15 -7.13
C ALA A 9 -8.89 38.57 -7.55
N LEU A 10 -8.13 38.74 -8.66
CA LEU A 10 -7.82 40.07 -9.22
C LEU A 10 -9.08 40.78 -9.73
N ASP A 11 -9.99 40.09 -10.36
CA ASP A 11 -11.26 40.60 -10.87
C ASP A 11 -12.18 41.07 -9.70
N VAL A 12 -12.28 40.22 -8.67
CA VAL A 12 -13.00 40.58 -7.45
C VAL A 12 -12.37 41.81 -6.77
N TYR A 13 -11.04 41.82 -6.65
CA TYR A 13 -10.31 42.96 -6.10
C TYR A 13 -10.55 44.25 -6.89
N ALA A 14 -10.52 44.18 -8.23
CA ALA A 14 -10.80 45.31 -9.10
C ALA A 14 -12.23 45.88 -8.90
N ARG A 15 -13.23 44.99 -8.76
CA ARG A 15 -14.63 45.37 -8.48
C ARG A 15 -14.81 46.00 -7.08
N LEU A 16 -14.04 45.53 -6.10
CA LEU A 16 -14.06 46.05 -4.74
C LEU A 16 -13.28 47.36 -4.59
N LYS A 17 -12.55 47.78 -5.63
CA LYS A 17 -11.64 48.94 -5.61
C LYS A 17 -12.32 50.25 -5.27
N THR A 18 -13.60 50.39 -5.53
CA THR A 18 -14.39 51.59 -5.30
C THR A 18 -15.10 51.59 -3.94
N LEU A 19 -15.11 50.48 -3.20
CA LEU A 19 -15.82 50.37 -1.94
C LEU A 19 -15.03 51.05 -0.80
N PRO A 20 -15.71 51.87 0.05
CA PRO A 20 -15.12 52.33 1.29
C PRO A 20 -14.82 51.14 2.20
N GLY A 21 -13.67 51.16 2.88
CA GLY A 21 -13.29 50.04 3.76
C GLY A 21 -12.60 48.85 3.06
N ARG A 22 -12.32 48.92 1.76
CA ARG A 22 -11.65 47.82 1.00
C ARG A 22 -10.34 47.34 1.61
N ARG A 23 -9.56 48.27 2.21
CA ARG A 23 -8.30 47.92 2.88
C ARG A 23 -8.54 47.08 4.12
N THR A 24 -9.58 47.41 4.88
CA THR A 24 -10.00 46.67 6.08
C THR A 24 -10.52 45.27 5.66
N LEU A 25 -11.34 45.21 4.61
CA LEU A 25 -11.83 43.93 4.08
C LEU A 25 -10.68 43.01 3.58
N ALA A 26 -9.75 43.61 2.83
CA ALA A 26 -8.57 42.87 2.36
C ALA A 26 -7.70 42.40 3.54
N ALA A 27 -7.48 43.24 4.54
CA ALA A 27 -6.73 42.88 5.73
C ALA A 27 -7.39 41.72 6.53
N LEU A 28 -8.73 41.81 6.72
CA LEU A 28 -9.49 40.75 7.37
C LEU A 28 -9.45 39.43 6.61
N THR A 29 -9.59 39.50 5.30
CA THR A 29 -9.48 38.27 4.43
C THR A 29 -8.10 37.67 4.55
N LEU A 30 -7.04 38.47 4.44
CA LEU A 30 -5.67 37.97 4.63
C LEU A 30 -5.46 37.41 6.04
N ALA A 31 -5.98 38.08 7.07
CA ALA A 31 -5.87 37.59 8.44
C ALA A 31 -6.53 36.21 8.61
N VAL A 32 -7.71 36.00 8.02
CA VAL A 32 -8.40 34.70 8.05
C VAL A 32 -7.58 33.64 7.34
N PHE A 33 -7.01 33.95 6.16
CA PHE A 33 -6.16 32.99 5.45
C PHE A 33 -4.88 32.63 6.25
N PHE A 34 -4.19 33.63 6.79
CA PHE A 34 -2.98 33.39 7.59
C PHE A 34 -3.30 32.67 8.91
N LEU A 35 -4.44 32.98 9.53
CA LEU A 35 -4.87 32.27 10.73
C LEU A 35 -5.17 30.80 10.44
N SER A 36 -5.87 30.50 9.34
CA SER A 36 -6.12 29.14 8.88
C SER A 36 -4.83 28.38 8.58
N ALA A 37 -3.90 29.00 7.85
CA ALA A 37 -2.59 28.42 7.58
C ALA A 37 -1.80 28.20 8.89
N GLY A 38 -1.82 29.16 9.81
CA GLY A 38 -1.17 29.06 11.11
C GLY A 38 -1.72 27.91 11.95
N PHE A 39 -3.04 27.71 11.98
CA PHE A 39 -3.65 26.57 12.66
C PHE A 39 -3.28 25.23 12.01
N THR A 40 -3.16 25.17 10.68
CA THR A 40 -2.72 23.97 9.99
C THR A 40 -1.28 23.60 10.38
N VAL A 41 -0.38 24.59 10.38
CA VAL A 41 1.01 24.40 10.82
C VAL A 41 1.09 24.02 12.30
N ALA A 42 0.33 24.72 13.16
CA ALA A 42 0.30 24.44 14.60
C ALA A 42 -0.20 23.01 14.87
N ARG A 43 -1.24 22.56 14.18
CA ARG A 43 -1.71 21.18 14.25
C ARG A 43 -0.62 20.19 13.87
N GLU A 44 0.11 20.45 12.80
CA GLU A 44 1.15 19.54 12.31
C GLU A 44 2.34 19.47 13.29
N VAL A 45 2.72 20.60 13.89
CA VAL A 45 3.80 20.66 14.90
C VAL A 45 3.45 19.89 16.19
N VAL A 46 2.17 19.91 16.60
CA VAL A 46 1.70 19.18 17.82
C VAL A 46 1.24 17.76 17.50
N SER A 47 1.21 17.35 16.24
CA SER A 47 0.75 16.02 15.84
C SER A 47 1.88 15.01 16.01
N ASP A 48 1.65 14.01 16.86
CA ASP A 48 2.54 12.85 17.05
C ASP A 48 2.28 11.73 16.02
N TYR A 49 1.85 12.10 14.82
CA TYR A 49 1.57 11.13 13.78
C TYR A 49 2.86 10.55 13.21
N ALA A 50 3.08 9.26 13.43
CA ALA A 50 4.12 8.50 12.78
C ALA A 50 3.50 7.52 11.75
N ALA A 51 3.92 7.62 10.49
CA ALA A 51 3.45 6.73 9.43
C ALA A 51 3.92 5.27 9.65
N TYR A 52 5.05 5.10 10.28
CA TYR A 52 5.64 3.81 10.62
C TYR A 52 6.07 3.79 12.08
N SER A 53 5.78 2.70 12.77
CA SER A 53 6.27 2.48 14.12
C SER A 53 7.77 2.17 14.13
N PRO A 54 8.48 2.31 15.26
CA PRO A 54 9.86 1.85 15.38
C PRO A 54 10.04 0.37 15.03
N ALA A 55 9.04 -0.46 15.30
CA ALA A 55 9.05 -1.87 14.95
C ALA A 55 8.97 -2.09 13.43
N ASP A 56 8.16 -1.31 12.71
CA ASP A 56 8.10 -1.35 11.25
C ASP A 56 9.45 -0.98 10.62
N ILE A 57 10.13 0.03 11.18
CA ILE A 57 11.45 0.45 10.73
C ILE A 57 12.47 -0.67 10.96
N ALA A 58 12.48 -1.27 12.16
CA ALA A 58 13.39 -2.36 12.49
C ALA A 58 13.21 -3.58 11.57
N VAL A 59 11.96 -3.93 11.25
CA VAL A 59 11.65 -4.99 10.28
C VAL A 59 12.15 -4.63 8.89
N ALA A 60 11.91 -3.40 8.43
CA ALA A 60 12.36 -2.96 7.12
C ALA A 60 13.88 -2.97 7.00
N ASP A 61 14.60 -2.57 8.04
CA ASP A 61 16.06 -2.62 8.09
C ASP A 61 16.57 -4.07 8.06
N PHE A 62 15.94 -4.98 8.81
CA PHE A 62 16.24 -6.40 8.74
C PHE A 62 16.04 -6.93 7.32
N VAL A 63 14.91 -6.63 6.68
CA VAL A 63 14.60 -7.07 5.32
C VAL A 63 15.64 -6.55 4.34
N LYS A 64 16.04 -5.28 4.43
CA LYS A 64 17.08 -4.69 3.57
C LYS A 64 18.41 -5.43 3.68
N ALA A 65 18.82 -5.73 4.92
CA ALA A 65 20.12 -6.32 5.19
C ALA A 65 20.20 -7.82 4.88
N ASN A 66 19.07 -8.55 5.02
CA ASN A 66 19.09 -10.02 5.06
C ASN A 66 18.32 -10.69 3.91
N THR A 67 17.71 -9.91 2.99
CA THR A 67 16.98 -10.48 1.86
C THR A 67 17.45 -9.92 0.53
N PRO A 68 17.45 -10.70 -0.56
CA PRO A 68 17.78 -10.21 -1.90
C PRO A 68 16.88 -9.05 -2.33
N GLU A 69 17.42 -8.12 -3.11
CA GLU A 69 16.71 -6.91 -3.57
C GLU A 69 15.41 -7.22 -4.32
N HIS A 70 15.42 -8.29 -5.12
CA HIS A 70 14.27 -8.69 -5.94
C HIS A 70 13.40 -9.76 -5.29
N SER A 71 13.49 -9.95 -3.97
CA SER A 71 12.67 -10.95 -3.29
C SER A 71 11.19 -10.56 -3.26
N VAL A 72 10.35 -11.59 -3.36
CA VAL A 72 8.89 -11.47 -3.33
C VAL A 72 8.36 -11.93 -1.98
N PHE A 73 7.54 -11.10 -1.38
CA PHE A 73 6.90 -11.35 -0.08
C PHE A 73 5.39 -11.56 -0.23
N VAL A 74 4.84 -12.50 0.51
CA VAL A 74 3.41 -12.47 0.84
C VAL A 74 3.21 -11.53 2.03
N THR A 75 2.36 -10.56 1.86
CA THR A 75 1.95 -9.59 2.89
C THR A 75 0.46 -9.32 2.75
N GLY A 76 -0.16 -8.72 3.76
CA GLY A 76 -1.47 -8.10 3.60
C GLY A 76 -1.43 -6.93 2.60
N ASN A 77 -2.60 -6.44 2.26
CA ASN A 77 -2.78 -5.37 1.27
C ASN A 77 -2.87 -3.96 1.88
N GLN A 78 -2.31 -3.77 3.07
CA GLN A 78 -2.31 -2.47 3.74
C GLN A 78 -1.50 -1.42 2.96
N HIS A 79 -1.93 -0.16 3.11
CA HIS A 79 -1.31 0.96 2.42
C HIS A 79 0.15 1.19 2.82
N LEU A 80 0.41 1.23 4.13
CA LEU A 80 1.74 1.46 4.68
C LEU A 80 2.40 0.12 5.02
N ASN A 81 2.89 -0.57 3.98
CA ASN A 81 3.58 -1.84 4.16
C ASN A 81 5.10 -1.61 4.26
N PRO A 82 5.77 -1.87 5.41
CA PRO A 82 7.19 -1.58 5.58
C PRO A 82 8.09 -2.39 4.63
N VAL A 83 7.69 -3.60 4.24
CA VAL A 83 8.43 -4.45 3.31
C VAL A 83 8.51 -3.82 1.92
N ALA A 84 7.38 -3.28 1.43
CA ALA A 84 7.34 -2.63 0.12
C ALA A 84 7.86 -1.19 0.18
N SER A 85 7.33 -0.38 1.12
CA SER A 85 7.55 1.06 1.13
C SER A 85 8.92 1.47 1.69
N LEU A 86 9.40 0.79 2.72
CA LEU A 86 10.69 1.09 3.37
C LEU A 86 11.80 0.19 2.85
N ALA A 87 11.56 -1.12 2.73
CA ALA A 87 12.59 -2.05 2.31
C ALA A 87 12.71 -2.20 0.78
N GLY A 88 11.74 -1.73 -0.01
CA GLY A 88 11.77 -1.78 -1.47
C GLY A 88 11.67 -3.19 -2.04
N ARG A 89 11.01 -4.12 -1.35
CA ARG A 89 10.81 -5.49 -1.82
C ARG A 89 9.48 -5.63 -2.54
N SER A 90 9.39 -6.59 -3.45
CA SER A 90 8.14 -6.90 -4.15
C SER A 90 7.15 -7.60 -3.23
N ILE A 91 5.86 -7.30 -3.37
CA ILE A 91 4.78 -7.95 -2.62
C ILE A 91 3.74 -8.53 -3.59
N VAL A 92 3.09 -9.63 -3.19
CA VAL A 92 2.10 -10.32 -4.04
C VAL A 92 0.88 -9.45 -4.31
N CYS A 93 0.41 -8.72 -3.29
CA CYS A 93 -0.76 -7.85 -3.40
C CYS A 93 -0.45 -6.50 -2.75
N GLY A 94 -0.54 -5.43 -3.52
CA GLY A 94 -0.43 -4.06 -3.02
C GLY A 94 -1.76 -3.51 -2.51
N SER A 95 -1.76 -2.23 -2.10
CA SER A 95 -2.97 -1.55 -1.61
C SER A 95 -4.06 -1.48 -2.68
N ASP A 96 -5.23 -2.05 -2.37
CA ASP A 96 -6.40 -2.06 -3.24
C ASP A 96 -6.79 -0.65 -3.71
N LEU A 97 -6.80 0.31 -2.79
CA LEU A 97 -7.30 1.66 -3.06
C LEU A 97 -6.53 2.33 -4.20
N TYR A 98 -5.20 2.27 -4.16
CA TYR A 98 -4.37 2.91 -5.20
C TYR A 98 -4.45 2.16 -6.51
N LEU A 99 -4.37 0.84 -6.48
CA LEU A 99 -4.40 0.02 -7.68
C LEU A 99 -5.75 0.09 -8.38
N TYR A 100 -6.86 0.14 -7.63
CA TYR A 100 -8.20 0.30 -8.18
C TYR A 100 -8.35 1.59 -9.02
N TYR A 101 -7.87 2.73 -8.49
CA TYR A 101 -7.95 4.00 -9.23
C TYR A 101 -7.04 4.05 -10.47
N HIS A 102 -6.09 3.14 -10.58
CA HIS A 102 -5.27 2.94 -11.77
C HIS A 102 -5.81 1.83 -12.71
N GLY A 103 -7.01 1.32 -12.45
CA GLY A 103 -7.67 0.33 -13.30
C GLY A 103 -7.19 -1.12 -13.11
N PHE A 104 -6.45 -1.40 -12.04
CA PHE A 104 -5.99 -2.77 -11.75
C PHE A 104 -6.99 -3.51 -10.87
N ASN A 105 -7.41 -4.71 -11.31
CA ASN A 105 -8.21 -5.60 -10.49
C ASN A 105 -7.31 -6.39 -9.52
N THR A 106 -7.30 -6.00 -8.25
CA THR A 106 -6.51 -6.65 -7.20
C THR A 106 -7.25 -7.79 -6.50
N THR A 107 -8.57 -7.90 -6.68
CA THR A 107 -9.44 -8.85 -5.98
C THR A 107 -8.95 -10.29 -6.03
N PRO A 108 -8.54 -10.87 -7.19
CA PRO A 108 -8.07 -12.25 -7.23
C PRO A 108 -6.83 -12.49 -6.37
N ARG A 109 -5.86 -11.55 -6.38
CA ARG A 109 -4.64 -11.65 -5.57
C ARG A 109 -4.93 -11.49 -4.08
N LYS A 110 -5.80 -10.55 -3.72
CA LYS A 110 -6.23 -10.32 -2.34
C LYS A 110 -6.88 -11.56 -1.75
N LEU A 111 -7.84 -12.18 -2.48
CA LEU A 111 -8.50 -13.41 -2.04
C LEU A 111 -7.51 -14.58 -1.94
N ALA A 112 -6.56 -14.69 -2.86
CA ALA A 112 -5.53 -15.73 -2.79
C ALA A 112 -4.61 -15.54 -1.58
N VAL A 113 -4.20 -14.32 -1.24
CA VAL A 113 -3.40 -14.01 -0.05
C VAL A 113 -4.20 -14.31 1.23
N GLN A 114 -5.46 -13.92 1.29
CA GLN A 114 -6.34 -14.22 2.41
C GLN A 114 -6.47 -15.73 2.62
N ALA A 115 -6.82 -16.48 1.56
CA ALA A 115 -6.97 -17.93 1.61
C ALA A 115 -5.68 -18.63 2.06
N PHE A 116 -4.52 -18.14 1.62
CA PHE A 116 -3.22 -18.66 2.05
C PHE A 116 -2.97 -18.45 3.54
N TYR A 117 -3.29 -17.29 4.11
CA TYR A 117 -3.12 -17.06 5.55
C TYR A 117 -4.10 -17.88 6.40
N GLU A 118 -5.32 -18.11 5.91
CA GLU A 118 -6.38 -18.84 6.60
C GLU A 118 -6.21 -20.37 6.51
N ASP A 119 -5.66 -20.90 5.41
CA ASP A 119 -5.37 -22.34 5.22
C ASP A 119 -4.11 -22.53 4.37
N PRO A 120 -2.91 -22.39 4.97
CA PRO A 120 -1.65 -22.42 4.23
C PRO A 120 -1.43 -23.72 3.46
N GLN A 121 -1.83 -24.86 4.03
CA GLN A 121 -1.58 -26.18 3.44
C GLN A 121 -2.35 -26.39 2.12
N LYS A 122 -3.56 -25.84 2.02
CA LYS A 122 -4.36 -25.95 0.80
C LYS A 122 -3.99 -24.93 -0.29
N HIS A 123 -3.33 -23.86 0.09
CA HIS A 123 -3.04 -22.73 -0.81
C HIS A 123 -1.55 -22.51 -1.07
N LEU A 124 -0.74 -23.60 -1.01
CA LEU A 124 0.69 -23.57 -1.33
C LEU A 124 0.96 -23.18 -2.79
N ASP A 125 -0.04 -23.29 -3.67
CA ASP A 125 0.04 -22.87 -5.06
C ASP A 125 0.37 -21.38 -5.22
N LEU A 126 -0.03 -20.53 -4.29
CA LEU A 126 0.34 -19.13 -4.27
C LEU A 126 1.86 -18.92 -4.28
N LEU A 127 2.60 -19.77 -3.59
CA LEU A 127 4.05 -19.64 -3.43
C LEU A 127 4.81 -19.82 -4.74
N TRP A 128 4.47 -20.86 -5.52
CA TRP A 128 5.12 -21.07 -6.81
C TRP A 128 4.57 -20.14 -7.89
N ARG A 129 3.28 -19.84 -7.84
CA ARG A 129 2.61 -18.94 -8.81
C ARG A 129 3.23 -17.54 -8.82
N TYR A 130 3.50 -17.00 -7.64
CA TYR A 130 4.10 -15.66 -7.49
C TYR A 130 5.59 -15.70 -7.13
N GLN A 131 6.23 -16.87 -7.15
CA GLN A 131 7.66 -17.05 -6.79
C GLN A 131 8.02 -16.44 -5.43
N VAL A 132 7.16 -16.67 -4.44
CA VAL A 132 7.29 -16.11 -3.09
C VAL A 132 8.51 -16.68 -2.38
N GLN A 133 9.34 -15.82 -1.84
CA GLN A 133 10.54 -16.18 -1.08
C GLN A 133 10.36 -16.00 0.42
N TYR A 134 9.49 -15.11 0.83
CA TYR A 134 9.25 -14.80 2.24
C TYR A 134 7.76 -14.58 2.52
N ILE A 135 7.35 -14.94 3.73
CA ILE A 135 6.03 -14.68 4.28
C ILE A 135 6.20 -13.69 5.42
N TYR A 136 5.48 -12.59 5.37
CA TYR A 136 5.52 -11.54 6.37
C TYR A 136 4.22 -11.50 7.16
N LEU A 137 4.32 -11.39 8.47
CA LEU A 137 3.21 -11.20 9.39
C LEU A 137 3.49 -10.03 10.31
N SER A 138 2.53 -9.14 10.44
CA SER A 138 2.53 -8.01 11.36
C SER A 138 1.21 -7.95 12.12
N PRO A 139 1.03 -7.02 13.05
CA PRO A 139 -0.26 -6.81 13.70
C PRO A 139 -1.42 -6.62 12.71
N SER A 140 -1.14 -6.09 11.51
CA SER A 140 -2.16 -5.92 10.47
C SER A 140 -2.65 -7.26 9.94
N GLU A 141 -1.75 -8.18 9.59
CA GLU A 141 -2.12 -9.50 9.10
C GLU A 141 -2.85 -10.31 10.16
N TRP A 142 -2.35 -10.28 11.41
CA TRP A 142 -2.99 -10.95 12.54
C TRP A 142 -4.42 -10.45 12.80
N ASN A 143 -4.70 -9.16 12.58
CA ASN A 143 -6.01 -8.57 12.80
C ASN A 143 -6.96 -8.71 11.60
N LEU A 144 -6.42 -8.73 10.38
CA LEU A 144 -7.23 -8.73 9.14
C LEU A 144 -7.63 -10.14 8.71
N TYR A 145 -6.76 -11.13 8.98
CA TYR A 145 -6.95 -12.50 8.54
C TYR A 145 -7.00 -13.44 9.75
N ASN A 146 -7.68 -14.56 9.59
CA ASN A 146 -7.64 -15.65 10.58
C ASN A 146 -6.35 -16.48 10.38
N VAL A 147 -5.19 -15.87 10.67
CA VAL A 147 -3.86 -16.42 10.37
C VAL A 147 -3.61 -17.71 11.13
N ARG A 148 -3.27 -18.79 10.42
CA ARG A 148 -2.81 -20.05 10.99
C ARG A 148 -1.30 -20.01 11.27
N GLY A 149 -0.91 -19.22 12.27
CA GLY A 149 0.50 -18.97 12.57
C GLY A 149 1.30 -20.23 12.93
N ASP A 150 0.71 -21.17 13.68
CA ASP A 150 1.37 -22.41 14.06
C ASP A 150 1.63 -23.31 12.85
N GLU A 151 0.68 -23.38 11.92
CA GLU A 151 0.86 -24.13 10.66
C GLU A 151 1.96 -23.50 9.78
N LEU A 152 1.98 -22.16 9.69
CA LEU A 152 3.02 -21.44 8.96
C LEU A 152 4.40 -21.69 9.56
N ARG A 153 4.55 -21.66 10.88
CA ARG A 153 5.81 -21.97 11.57
C ARG A 153 6.23 -23.42 11.42
N ALA A 154 5.28 -24.33 11.32
CA ALA A 154 5.58 -25.75 11.07
C ALA A 154 6.05 -26.02 9.65
N LEU A 155 5.58 -25.24 8.67
CA LEU A 155 5.91 -25.40 7.25
C LEU A 155 7.19 -24.64 6.84
N PHE A 156 7.43 -23.49 7.46
CA PHE A 156 8.43 -22.54 7.00
C PHE A 156 9.36 -22.09 8.14
N PRO A 157 10.69 -22.10 7.92
CA PRO A 157 11.65 -21.65 8.93
C PRO A 157 11.52 -20.15 9.19
N THR A 158 11.52 -19.78 10.48
CA THR A 158 11.53 -18.40 10.93
C THR A 158 12.90 -17.78 10.70
N VAL A 159 12.94 -16.61 10.05
CA VAL A 159 14.17 -15.83 9.81
C VAL A 159 14.19 -14.53 10.60
N TYR A 160 13.03 -14.05 11.01
CA TYR A 160 12.91 -12.88 11.89
C TYR A 160 11.68 -13.02 12.79
N GLU A 161 11.83 -12.65 14.03
CA GLU A 161 10.73 -12.51 14.99
C GLU A 161 11.01 -11.35 15.94
N SER A 162 10.04 -10.47 16.11
CA SER A 162 10.13 -9.39 17.09
C SER A 162 10.02 -9.94 18.52
N ALA A 163 10.58 -9.22 19.50
CA ALA A 163 10.60 -9.64 20.90
C ALA A 163 9.21 -9.94 21.51
N ASN A 164 8.18 -9.29 20.99
CA ASN A 164 6.78 -9.49 21.39
C ASN A 164 6.02 -10.48 20.48
N GLY A 165 6.67 -11.10 19.51
CA GLY A 165 6.05 -12.03 18.55
C GLY A 165 5.07 -11.39 17.56
N SER A 166 4.89 -10.06 17.58
CA SER A 166 3.91 -9.39 16.70
C SER A 166 4.34 -9.35 15.24
N TYR A 167 5.65 -9.33 14.98
CA TYR A 167 6.22 -9.34 13.64
C TYR A 167 6.98 -10.64 13.44
N LEU A 168 6.69 -11.28 12.31
CA LEU A 168 7.30 -12.55 11.94
C LEU A 168 7.64 -12.54 10.45
N ILE A 169 8.83 -13.03 10.11
CA ILE A 169 9.19 -13.32 8.72
C ILE A 169 9.62 -14.77 8.64
N LEU A 170 9.00 -15.49 7.70
CA LEU A 170 9.31 -16.88 7.42
C LEU A 170 9.93 -16.96 6.02
N SER A 171 10.90 -17.84 5.85
CA SER A 171 11.53 -18.08 4.55
C SER A 171 10.87 -19.27 3.85
N VAL A 172 10.60 -19.12 2.55
CA VAL A 172 9.98 -20.17 1.73
C VAL A 172 11.07 -20.99 1.02
N PRO A 173 11.23 -22.27 1.36
CA PRO A 173 12.18 -23.15 0.69
C PRO A 173 11.95 -23.23 -0.82
N PRO A 174 13.00 -23.41 -1.62
CA PRO A 174 12.90 -23.51 -3.09
C PRO A 174 11.94 -24.61 -3.58
N THR A 175 11.74 -25.65 -2.80
CA THR A 175 10.83 -26.76 -3.10
C THR A 175 9.38 -26.31 -3.27
N TYR A 176 8.93 -25.31 -2.50
CA TYR A 176 7.58 -24.73 -2.60
C TYR A 176 7.43 -23.74 -3.76
N ARG A 177 8.54 -23.34 -4.39
CA ARG A 177 8.55 -22.39 -5.50
C ARG A 177 8.73 -23.08 -6.86
N ALA A 178 8.94 -24.40 -6.86
CA ALA A 178 9.06 -25.17 -8.09
C ALA A 178 7.74 -25.15 -8.86
N VAL A 179 7.78 -24.62 -10.09
CA VAL A 179 6.61 -24.53 -10.97
C VAL A 179 6.24 -25.94 -11.46
N PRO A 180 5.01 -26.39 -11.27
CA PRO A 180 4.57 -27.69 -11.80
C PRO A 180 4.67 -27.74 -13.33
N LYS A 181 4.99 -28.91 -13.88
CA LYS A 181 5.08 -29.09 -15.34
C LYS A 181 3.76 -28.69 -16.01
N GLY A 182 3.82 -27.81 -17.00
CA GLY A 182 2.66 -27.36 -17.76
C GLY A 182 1.94 -26.12 -17.17
N GLN A 183 2.47 -25.54 -16.09
CA GLN A 183 1.95 -24.30 -15.51
C GLN A 183 2.99 -23.19 -15.63
N GLN A 184 2.54 -21.94 -15.64
CA GLN A 184 3.42 -20.77 -15.72
C GLN A 184 3.28 -19.95 -14.42
N ALA A 185 4.41 -19.52 -13.86
CA ALA A 185 4.42 -18.61 -12.73
C ALA A 185 3.92 -17.21 -13.16
N ASP A 186 3.09 -16.62 -12.33
CA ASP A 186 2.49 -15.29 -12.56
C ASP A 186 3.39 -14.20 -11.99
N VAL A 187 4.69 -14.29 -12.30
CA VAL A 187 5.68 -13.34 -11.81
C VAL A 187 5.51 -12.03 -12.57
N PRO A 188 5.33 -10.89 -11.90
CA PRO A 188 5.38 -9.60 -12.58
C PRO A 188 6.78 -9.41 -13.17
N VAL A 189 6.87 -9.37 -14.49
CA VAL A 189 8.11 -8.95 -15.16
C VAL A 189 8.34 -7.50 -14.79
N GLN A 190 9.48 -7.19 -14.17
CA GLN A 190 9.85 -5.81 -13.84
C GLN A 190 9.75 -4.94 -15.11
N GLY A 191 8.92 -3.89 -15.06
CA GLY A 191 8.73 -2.95 -16.16
C GLY A 191 7.55 -3.23 -17.09
N GLN A 192 6.85 -4.35 -16.99
CA GLN A 192 5.56 -4.51 -17.66
C GLN A 192 4.43 -4.18 -16.71
N ALA A 193 3.64 -3.15 -17.07
CA ALA A 193 2.34 -2.95 -16.46
C ALA A 193 1.53 -4.25 -16.61
N PRO A 194 0.89 -4.75 -15.54
CA PRO A 194 0.04 -5.94 -15.66
C PRO A 194 -0.98 -5.67 -16.77
N THR A 195 -1.06 -6.57 -17.72
CA THR A 195 -2.10 -6.54 -18.75
C THR A 195 -3.45 -6.53 -18.02
N ALA A 196 -4.14 -5.39 -18.09
CA ALA A 196 -5.48 -5.26 -17.57
C ALA A 196 -6.34 -6.32 -18.26
N THR A 197 -6.77 -7.32 -17.51
CA THR A 197 -7.84 -8.21 -18.01
C THR A 197 -9.07 -7.34 -18.12
N PRO A 198 -9.68 -7.18 -19.32
CA PRO A 198 -10.87 -6.37 -19.46
C PRO A 198 -11.96 -6.94 -18.56
N ASP A 199 -12.53 -6.10 -17.71
CA ASP A 199 -13.69 -6.47 -16.90
C ASP A 199 -14.86 -6.75 -17.87
N PRO A 200 -15.38 -7.99 -17.93
CA PRO A 200 -16.50 -8.32 -18.82
C PRO A 200 -17.77 -7.53 -18.50
N ALA A 201 -17.85 -6.86 -17.34
CA ALA A 201 -18.98 -6.03 -16.92
C ALA A 201 -18.99 -4.62 -17.53
N LEU A 202 -17.88 -4.16 -18.17
CA LEU A 202 -17.79 -2.83 -18.77
C LEU A 202 -18.00 -2.80 -20.29
N ASN A 203 -18.49 -3.88 -20.89
CA ASN A 203 -18.87 -3.87 -22.29
C ASN A 203 -20.36 -3.51 -22.39
N PRO A 204 -20.75 -2.23 -22.64
CA PRO A 204 -22.15 -1.91 -22.93
C PRO A 204 -22.47 -2.58 -24.26
N ALA A 205 -23.31 -3.60 -24.18
CA ALA A 205 -23.88 -4.25 -25.37
C ALA A 205 -24.33 -3.18 -26.33
N SER A 206 -23.79 -3.22 -27.54
CA SER A 206 -24.29 -2.56 -28.71
C SER A 206 -25.76 -3.00 -28.90
N GLY A 207 -26.69 -2.16 -28.41
CA GLY A 207 -28.09 -2.24 -28.77
C GLY A 207 -28.23 -1.73 -30.19
N GLY A 208 -28.66 -2.61 -31.10
CA GLY A 208 -29.14 -2.27 -32.39
C GLY A 208 -30.54 -1.65 -32.33
#